data_97c7134091096d731e7e0e2ba877faff
#
_entry.id   97c7134091096d731e7e0e2ba877faff
#
_cell.length_a   1.000
_cell.length_b   1.000
_cell.length_c   1.000
_cell.angle_alpha   90.00
_cell.angle_beta   90.00
_cell.angle_gamma   90.00
#
_symmetry.space_group_name_H-M   'P 1'
#
loop_
_entity.id
_entity.type
_entity.pdbx_description
1 polymer ?
#
loop_
_entity_poly.entity_id
_entity_poly.type
_entity_poly.pdbx_seq_one_letter_code
_entity_poly.pdbx_strand_id
1 'polypeptide(L)'
;MEVNSKRVNQQVRNFERTIQEYQFKEPFSRFLTQFYKNNRQMGSSDRRMNSRLCYNYFRLGKAFSNLSVLDRLCIAEFLCEQNSAVVAVNRPDWIEKSTKGI
;
A
#
# COMPACT_ATOMS: atom_id res chain seq x y z
N MET A 1 15.40 8.57 -10.40
CA MET A 1 15.35 8.19 -8.98
C MET A 1 15.36 6.67 -8.86
N GLU A 2 16.31 6.13 -8.15
CA GLU A 2 16.37 4.70 -7.93
C GLU A 2 15.34 4.26 -6.90
N VAL A 3 14.63 3.18 -7.22
CA VAL A 3 13.65 2.60 -6.31
C VAL A 3 14.25 1.33 -5.73
N ASN A 4 14.30 1.24 -4.40
CA ASN A 4 14.80 0.06 -3.71
C ASN A 4 13.71 -1.02 -3.69
N SER A 5 13.82 -1.98 -4.61
CA SER A 5 12.82 -3.04 -4.76
C SER A 5 12.66 -3.89 -3.49
N LYS A 6 13.76 -4.19 -2.79
CA LYS A 6 13.69 -4.96 -1.55
C LYS A 6 12.88 -4.25 -0.50
N ARG A 7 13.10 -2.94 -0.35
CA ARG A 7 12.39 -2.13 0.62
C ARG A 7 10.90 -2.05 0.27
N VAL A 8 10.59 -1.83 -1.01
CA VAL A 8 9.20 -1.76 -1.46
C VAL A 8 8.49 -3.09 -1.23
N ASN A 9 9.15 -4.21 -1.56
CA ASN A 9 8.56 -5.52 -1.34
C ASN A 9 8.29 -5.79 0.14
N GLN A 10 9.19 -5.33 1.03
CA GLN A 10 8.97 -5.46 2.47
C GLN A 10 7.79 -4.59 2.92
N GLN A 11 7.68 -3.39 2.38
CA GLN A 11 6.55 -2.50 2.69
C GLN A 11 5.22 -3.11 2.25
N VAL A 12 5.19 -3.74 1.09
CA VAL A 12 3.99 -4.44 0.60
C VAL A 12 3.64 -5.62 1.51
N ARG A 13 4.63 -6.39 1.95
CA ARG A 13 4.39 -7.50 2.87
C ARG A 13 3.83 -7.01 4.22
N ASN A 14 4.36 -5.90 4.73
CA ASN A 14 3.84 -5.28 5.95
C ASN A 14 2.37 -4.88 5.77
N PHE A 15 2.06 -4.27 4.63
CA PHE A 15 0.70 -3.88 4.28
C PHE A 15 -0.23 -5.10 4.24
N GLU A 16 0.17 -6.15 3.53
CA GLU A 16 -0.64 -7.36 3.42
C GLU A 16 -0.93 -7.98 4.78
N ARG A 17 0.08 -8.03 5.65
CA ARG A 17 -0.09 -8.55 7.01
C ARG A 17 -1.07 -7.67 7.80
N THR A 18 -0.95 -6.35 7.68
CA THR A 18 -1.83 -5.41 8.37
C THR A 18 -3.29 -5.64 7.97
N ILE A 19 -3.54 -5.75 6.66
CA ILE A 19 -4.89 -5.97 6.14
C ILE A 19 -5.44 -7.33 6.61
N GLN A 20 -4.62 -8.38 6.61
CA GLN A 20 -5.04 -9.70 7.05
C GLN A 20 -5.42 -9.76 8.52
N GLU A 21 -4.73 -8.99 9.37
CA GLU A 21 -4.99 -9.00 10.81
C GLU A 21 -6.18 -8.14 11.20
N TYR A 22 -6.59 -7.21 10.34
CA TYR A 22 -7.72 -6.33 10.64
C TYR A 22 -9.05 -7.07 10.46
N GLN A 23 -9.84 -7.13 11.53
CA GLN A 23 -11.10 -7.90 11.54
C GLN A 23 -12.36 -7.02 11.45
N PHE A 24 -12.22 -5.75 11.18
CA PHE A 24 -13.36 -4.82 11.04
C PHE A 24 -14.24 -4.71 12.29
N LYS A 25 -13.69 -5.00 13.47
CA LYS A 25 -14.42 -4.92 14.74
C LYS A 25 -14.27 -3.59 15.45
N GLU A 26 -13.38 -2.73 14.93
CA GLU A 26 -13.10 -1.41 15.50
C GLU A 26 -12.66 -0.47 14.39
N PRO A 27 -12.65 0.86 14.65
CA PRO A 27 -12.14 1.79 13.65
C PRO A 27 -10.68 1.43 13.29
N PHE A 28 -10.36 1.54 12.01
CA PHE A 28 -9.04 1.13 11.52
C PHE A 28 -7.90 1.90 12.20
N SER A 29 -8.11 3.19 12.50
CA SER A 29 -7.10 4.00 13.18
C SER A 29 -6.74 3.44 14.55
N ARG A 30 -7.73 2.95 15.28
CA ARG A 30 -7.50 2.32 16.60
C ARG A 30 -6.74 1.01 16.44
N PHE A 31 -7.14 0.20 15.47
CA PHE A 31 -6.44 -1.04 15.16
C PHE A 31 -4.98 -0.76 14.82
N LEU A 32 -4.71 0.23 13.96
CA LEU A 32 -3.34 0.58 13.56
C LEU A 32 -2.47 0.97 14.75
N THR A 33 -3.00 1.78 15.66
CA THR A 33 -2.26 2.19 16.85
C THR A 33 -1.78 0.97 17.62
N GLN A 34 -2.67 0.00 17.83
CA GLN A 34 -2.34 -1.23 18.57
C GLN A 34 -1.40 -2.12 17.74
N PHE A 35 -1.64 -2.21 16.44
CA PHE A 35 -0.80 -2.99 15.53
C PHE A 35 0.66 -2.51 15.60
N TYR A 36 0.86 -1.19 15.56
CA TYR A 36 2.23 -0.65 15.62
C TYR A 36 2.88 -0.84 16.98
N LYS A 37 2.10 -0.81 18.07
CA LYS A 37 2.62 -1.12 19.41
C LYS A 37 3.12 -2.56 19.49
N ASN A 38 2.44 -3.47 18.79
CA ASN A 38 2.79 -4.90 18.78
C ASN A 38 3.89 -5.21 17.73
N ASN A 39 4.22 -4.27 16.87
CA ASN A 39 5.20 -4.46 15.80
C ASN A 39 6.28 -3.36 15.86
N ARG A 40 6.98 -3.32 16.99
CA ARG A 40 7.96 -2.26 17.28
C ARG A 40 9.15 -2.23 16.34
N GLN A 41 9.40 -3.32 15.61
CA GLN A 41 10.46 -3.39 14.61
C GLN A 41 10.20 -2.44 13.44
N MET A 42 8.97 -2.00 13.25
CA MET A 42 8.64 -1.03 12.21
C MET A 42 9.01 0.38 12.69
N GLY A 43 9.96 1.00 12.01
CA GLY A 43 10.36 2.37 12.30
C GLY A 43 9.30 3.38 11.83
N SER A 44 9.50 4.65 12.18
CA SER A 44 8.53 5.71 11.86
C SER A 44 8.27 5.85 10.37
N SER A 45 9.31 5.70 9.54
CA SER A 45 9.19 5.76 8.09
C SER A 45 8.33 4.62 7.56
N ASP A 46 8.57 3.40 8.07
CA ASP A 46 7.80 2.22 7.65
C ASP A 46 6.34 2.31 8.08
N ARG A 47 6.08 2.82 9.28
CA ARG A 47 4.72 3.01 9.77
C ARG A 47 3.95 4.02 8.92
N ARG A 48 4.62 5.11 8.54
CA ARG A 48 4.01 6.15 7.71
C ARG A 48 3.64 5.60 6.35
N MET A 49 4.56 4.85 5.73
CA MET A 49 4.31 4.22 4.44
C MET A 49 3.18 3.20 4.54
N ASN A 50 3.22 2.35 5.56
CA ASN A 50 2.20 1.31 5.76
C ASN A 50 0.81 1.93 5.92
N SER A 51 0.70 2.99 6.72
CA SER A 51 -0.57 3.70 6.90
C SER A 51 -1.07 4.27 5.58
N ARG A 52 -0.20 4.88 4.78
CA ARG A 52 -0.57 5.41 3.47
C ARG A 52 -1.12 4.31 2.57
N LEU A 53 -0.41 3.18 2.49
CA LEU A 53 -0.85 2.07 1.64
C LEU A 53 -2.22 1.57 2.07
N CYS A 54 -2.44 1.41 3.37
CA CYS A 54 -3.72 0.94 3.89
C CYS A 54 -4.87 1.90 3.57
N TYR A 55 -4.67 3.19 3.81
CA TYR A 55 -5.73 4.17 3.57
C TYR A 55 -6.04 4.32 2.08
N ASN A 56 -5.02 4.30 1.23
CA ASN A 56 -5.25 4.34 -0.22
C ASN A 56 -6.01 3.09 -0.68
N TYR A 57 -5.63 1.93 -0.17
CA TYR A 57 -6.30 0.68 -0.47
C TYR A 57 -7.79 0.73 -0.10
N PHE A 58 -8.10 1.24 1.09
CA PHE A 58 -9.49 1.32 1.55
C PHE A 58 -10.33 2.31 0.74
N ARG A 59 -9.71 3.29 0.10
CA ARG A 59 -10.44 4.23 -0.76
C ARG A 59 -11.07 3.56 -1.97
N LEU A 60 -10.57 2.41 -2.38
CA LEU A 60 -11.20 1.65 -3.47
C LEU A 60 -12.56 1.07 -3.06
N GLY A 61 -12.78 0.89 -1.76
CA GLY A 61 -14.00 0.25 -1.29
C GLY A 61 -14.14 -1.14 -1.89
N LYS A 62 -15.26 -1.40 -2.56
CA LYS A 62 -15.53 -2.68 -3.20
C LYS A 62 -15.08 -2.74 -4.66
N ALA A 63 -14.53 -1.65 -5.19
CA ALA A 63 -14.07 -1.62 -6.57
C ALA A 63 -12.96 -2.67 -6.79
N PHE A 64 -13.00 -3.33 -7.94
CA PHE A 64 -12.01 -4.33 -8.33
C PHE A 64 -11.90 -5.49 -7.33
N SER A 65 -13.01 -5.83 -6.67
CA SER A 65 -13.01 -6.87 -5.64
C SER A 65 -12.61 -8.26 -6.16
N ASN A 66 -12.67 -8.47 -7.47
CA ASN A 66 -12.27 -9.72 -8.11
C ASN A 66 -10.77 -9.85 -8.33
N LEU A 67 -10.01 -8.77 -8.09
CA LEU A 67 -8.57 -8.77 -8.27
C LEU A 67 -7.85 -9.11 -6.97
N SER A 68 -6.58 -9.48 -7.08
CA SER A 68 -5.75 -9.78 -5.91
C SER A 68 -5.52 -8.51 -5.06
N VAL A 69 -5.12 -8.72 -3.81
CA VAL A 69 -4.79 -7.61 -2.90
C VAL A 69 -3.69 -6.74 -3.50
N LEU A 70 -2.66 -7.36 -4.07
CA LEU A 70 -1.55 -6.62 -4.68
C LEU A 70 -2.03 -5.77 -5.87
N ASP A 71 -2.85 -6.35 -6.75
CA ASP A 71 -3.37 -5.62 -7.91
C ASP A 71 -4.22 -4.43 -7.46
N ARG A 72 -5.07 -4.64 -6.45
CA ARG A 72 -5.89 -3.56 -5.91
C ARG A 72 -5.06 -2.46 -5.27
N LEU A 73 -3.98 -2.85 -4.56
CA LEU A 73 -3.06 -1.88 -3.96
C LEU A 73 -2.38 -1.05 -5.06
N CYS A 74 -1.93 -1.70 -6.12
CA CYS A 74 -1.28 -1.00 -7.24
C CYS A 74 -2.24 0.01 -7.89
N ILE A 75 -3.50 -0.38 -8.08
CA ILE A 75 -4.52 0.53 -8.62
C ILE A 75 -4.75 1.71 -7.68
N ALA A 76 -4.90 1.45 -6.38
CA ALA A 76 -5.10 2.49 -5.39
C ALA A 76 -3.95 3.49 -5.37
N GLU A 77 -2.71 2.99 -5.37
CA GLU A 77 -1.52 3.84 -5.38
C GLU A 77 -1.41 4.63 -6.68
N PHE A 78 -1.72 4.01 -7.81
CA PHE A 78 -1.68 4.69 -9.10
C PHE A 78 -2.67 5.85 -9.16
N LEU A 79 -3.85 5.67 -8.58
CA LEU A 79 -4.90 6.70 -8.59
C LEU A 79 -4.67 7.80 -7.54
N CYS A 80 -4.04 7.46 -6.40
CA CYS A 80 -3.91 8.39 -5.28
C CYS A 80 -2.57 9.11 -5.20
N GLU A 81 -1.51 8.57 -5.81
CA GLU A 81 -0.16 9.10 -5.69
C GLU A 81 0.43 9.43 -7.06
N GLN A 82 1.14 10.54 -7.17
CA GLN A 82 1.80 10.91 -8.42
C GLN A 82 3.00 10.02 -8.73
N ASN A 83 3.77 9.66 -7.70
CA ASN A 83 5.00 8.90 -7.86
C ASN A 83 5.06 7.79 -6.83
N SER A 84 4.32 6.71 -7.09
CA SER A 84 4.29 5.60 -6.16
C SER A 84 5.43 4.61 -6.45
N ALA A 85 6.27 4.36 -5.45
CA ALA A 85 7.31 3.35 -5.54
C ALA A 85 6.71 1.95 -5.71
N VAL A 86 5.54 1.70 -5.12
CA VAL A 86 4.84 0.41 -5.25
C VAL A 86 4.49 0.17 -6.72
N VAL A 87 3.94 1.17 -7.40
CA VAL A 87 3.60 1.07 -8.83
C VAL A 87 4.87 0.93 -9.67
N ALA A 88 5.89 1.72 -9.35
CA ALA A 88 7.15 1.68 -10.11
C ALA A 88 7.81 0.30 -10.09
N VAL A 89 7.74 -0.39 -8.95
CA VAL A 89 8.34 -1.72 -8.80
C VAL A 89 7.46 -2.81 -9.42
N ASN A 90 6.15 -2.74 -9.21
CA ASN A 90 5.24 -3.83 -9.58
C ASN A 90 4.56 -3.65 -10.93
N ARG A 91 4.37 -2.41 -11.35
CA ARG A 91 3.68 -2.09 -12.62
C ARG A 91 4.35 -0.90 -13.32
N PRO A 92 5.64 -1.03 -13.68
CA PRO A 92 6.37 0.08 -14.29
C PRO A 92 5.79 0.52 -15.63
N ASP A 93 5.15 -0.38 -16.35
CA ASP A 93 4.53 -0.09 -17.63
C ASP A 93 3.37 0.91 -17.49
N TRP A 94 2.69 0.93 -16.35
CA TRP A 94 1.60 1.89 -16.12
C TRP A 94 2.12 3.34 -16.13
N ILE A 95 3.28 3.55 -15.50
CA ILE A 95 3.89 4.87 -15.43
C ILE A 95 4.35 5.30 -16.81
N GLU A 96 4.99 4.40 -17.56
CA GLU A 96 5.47 4.67 -18.92
C GLU A 96 4.33 5.03 -19.86
N LYS A 97 3.23 4.25 -19.82
CA LYS A 97 2.07 4.50 -20.66
C LYS A 97 1.38 5.82 -20.31
N SER A 98 1.30 6.15 -19.03
CA SER A 98 0.72 7.40 -18.57
C SER A 98 1.51 8.59 -19.08
N THR A 99 2.84 8.49 -19.07
CA THR A 99 3.72 9.55 -19.58
C THR A 99 3.59 9.71 -21.09
N LYS A 100 3.50 8.61 -21.82
CA LYS A 100 3.40 8.64 -23.27
C LYS A 100 2.03 9.09 -23.78
N GLY A 101 1.01 8.95 -22.96
CA GLY A 101 -0.35 9.32 -23.30
C GLY A 101 -0.63 10.82 -23.25
N ILE A 102 0.34 11.58 -22.82
CA ILE A 102 0.26 13.04 -22.77
C ILE A 102 0.86 13.64 -24.05
#